data_97b6095942c9f752095721a00438f5c3
#
_entry.id   97b6095942c9f752095721a00438f5c3
#
_cell.length_a   1.000
_cell.length_b   1.000
_cell.length_c   1.000
_cell.angle_alpha   90.00
_cell.angle_beta   90.00
_cell.angle_gamma   90.00
#
_symmetry.space_group_name_H-M   'P 1'
#
loop_
_entity.id
_entity.type
_entity.pdbx_description
1 polymer ?
#
loop_
_entity_poly.entity_id
_entity_poly.type
_entity_poly.pdbx_seq_one_letter_code
_entity_poly.pdbx_strand_id
1 'polypeptide(L)'
;MRSTAAGTGPGEGETVLASAFDNADALRALLADRTRLALLNEATEQIGTSLDLDVTCAELARFAVPRFADLASVEILPPEALPAGLTVGTGPLRARHTALEAVPGLRHGVEPPSPAAEWVRHRPGCPTAQCLESGRAFLGEAGPGSQGDGAGENWSCELGSGIGGAPVLVVPLRAGGRLIGVLSLLRSIPGTAFDDDAALVQAVADRAARSIDNARRYALAQDLTMELQGALLADPGSPHANLELASRYLPCGTSAMVGGDWFETIRLSFGRTLLVIGDVMGHGVEAAVDMNAYRMLLRYVAATDLPPHRILRQLDHLTSQSDATRPATCLLALVEPARHRCTFASAGHPPPTLLRPDGPAELLAVPTGPPLGTGLGDYQAVVHSLDPEQVLLLYTDGLVERRTEDIDASLARLTRLRRPRPGESLEDLLDHVLATVTPATPDDDIAVLAARVVD
;
A
#
# COMPACT_ATOMS: atom_id res chain seq x y z
N MET A 1 -2.07 97.84 28.14
CA MET A 1 -1.70 96.92 27.08
C MET A 1 -1.40 95.54 27.71
N ARG A 2 -2.34 94.61 27.60
CA ARG A 2 -2.22 93.24 28.17
C ARG A 2 -1.83 92.28 27.04
N SER A 3 -0.67 91.64 27.18
CA SER A 3 -0.21 90.55 26.32
C SER A 3 -0.85 89.28 26.83
N THR A 4 -1.64 88.65 26.00
CA THR A 4 -2.16 87.30 26.22
C THR A 4 -1.18 86.25 25.57
N ALA A 5 -0.45 85.54 26.42
CA ALA A 5 0.31 84.37 26.00
C ALA A 5 -0.70 83.20 25.88
N ALA A 6 -0.84 82.64 24.69
CA ALA A 6 -1.57 81.42 24.44
C ALA A 6 -0.75 80.27 24.95
N GLY A 7 -1.23 79.56 25.95
CA GLY A 7 -0.67 78.24 26.39
C GLY A 7 -1.01 77.17 25.39
N THR A 8 -0.01 76.61 24.79
CA THR A 8 -0.08 75.30 24.06
C THR A 8 -0.33 74.25 25.11
N GLY A 9 -1.47 73.56 25.06
CA GLY A 9 -1.83 72.49 26.00
C GLY A 9 -1.03 71.22 25.76
N PRO A 10 -0.80 70.41 26.80
CA PRO A 10 -0.02 69.20 26.76
C PRO A 10 -0.71 68.01 26.05
N GLY A 11 -1.83 68.19 25.36
CA GLY A 11 -2.64 67.10 24.82
C GLY A 11 -2.30 66.64 23.42
N GLU A 12 -1.68 67.45 22.56
CA GLU A 12 -1.42 67.04 21.15
C GLU A 12 -0.24 66.12 21.02
N GLY A 13 0.79 66.23 21.81
CA GLY A 13 1.98 65.37 21.80
C GLY A 13 1.69 63.96 22.32
N GLU A 14 0.86 63.82 23.35
CA GLU A 14 0.45 62.53 23.90
C GLU A 14 -0.44 61.77 22.92
N THR A 15 -1.34 62.42 22.23
CA THR A 15 -2.24 61.80 21.23
C THR A 15 -1.48 61.32 20.01
N VAL A 16 -0.47 62.04 19.54
CA VAL A 16 0.39 61.64 18.41
C VAL A 16 1.29 60.43 18.80
N LEU A 17 1.84 60.40 20.01
CA LEU A 17 2.61 59.31 20.54
C LEU A 17 1.74 58.05 20.71
N ALA A 18 0.55 58.15 21.28
CA ALA A 18 -0.38 57.02 21.44
C ALA A 18 -0.78 56.44 20.07
N SER A 19 -1.10 57.26 19.07
CA SER A 19 -1.42 56.76 17.72
C SER A 19 -0.21 56.15 16.99
N ALA A 20 1.00 56.57 17.27
CA ALA A 20 2.23 55.98 16.72
C ALA A 20 2.54 54.61 17.36
N PHE A 21 2.28 54.45 18.66
CA PHE A 21 2.39 53.16 19.35
C PHE A 21 1.33 52.17 18.85
N ASP A 22 0.06 52.57 18.73
CA ASP A 22 -1.03 51.75 18.18
C ASP A 22 -0.73 51.28 16.75
N ASN A 23 -0.19 52.15 15.90
CA ASN A 23 0.23 51.83 14.55
C ASN A 23 1.45 50.84 14.52
N ALA A 24 2.39 51.00 15.45
CA ALA A 24 3.53 50.11 15.56
C ALA A 24 3.12 48.72 16.04
N ASP A 25 2.18 48.61 16.96
CA ASP A 25 1.64 47.35 17.44
C ASP A 25 0.78 46.66 16.37
N ALA A 26 -0.06 47.43 15.65
CA ALA A 26 -0.79 46.91 14.50
C ALA A 26 0.13 46.38 13.39
N LEU A 27 1.23 47.10 13.12
CA LEU A 27 2.24 46.64 12.12
C LEU A 27 2.97 45.36 12.58
N ARG A 28 3.34 45.26 13.86
CA ARG A 28 3.93 44.02 14.43
C ARG A 28 2.97 42.85 14.34
N ALA A 29 1.69 43.02 14.65
CA ALA A 29 0.65 42.01 14.53
C ALA A 29 0.50 41.55 13.07
N LEU A 30 0.44 42.46 12.10
CA LEU A 30 0.37 42.13 10.67
C LEU A 30 1.61 41.36 10.16
N LEU A 31 2.80 41.76 10.62
CA LEU A 31 4.04 41.06 10.28
C LEU A 31 4.08 39.64 10.88
N ALA A 32 3.61 39.50 12.14
CA ALA A 32 3.50 38.18 12.79
C ALA A 32 2.51 37.27 12.06
N ASP A 33 1.33 37.81 11.68
CA ASP A 33 0.33 37.06 10.90
C ASP A 33 0.85 36.65 9.52
N ARG A 34 1.57 37.55 8.84
CA ARG A 34 2.21 37.21 7.56
C ARG A 34 3.26 36.08 7.68
N THR A 35 4.08 36.15 8.71
CA THR A 35 5.09 35.10 8.98
C THR A 35 4.42 33.77 9.29
N ARG A 36 3.33 33.79 10.09
CA ARG A 36 2.53 32.62 10.40
C ARG A 36 1.94 31.98 9.15
N LEU A 37 1.33 32.79 8.28
CA LEU A 37 0.77 32.32 7.00
C LEU A 37 1.83 31.74 6.07
N ALA A 38 3.01 32.36 5.99
CA ALA A 38 4.12 31.87 5.20
C ALA A 38 4.59 30.48 5.68
N LEU A 39 4.74 30.28 6.99
CA LEU A 39 5.11 28.99 7.59
C LEU A 39 4.03 27.91 7.34
N LEU A 40 2.74 28.26 7.43
CA LEU A 40 1.66 27.31 7.13
C LEU A 40 1.61 26.93 5.65
N ASN A 41 1.94 27.85 4.74
CA ASN A 41 2.05 27.53 3.32
C ASN A 41 3.26 26.61 3.05
N GLU A 42 4.41 26.92 3.63
CA GLU A 42 5.60 26.07 3.54
C GLU A 42 5.34 24.66 4.10
N ALA A 43 4.64 24.55 5.24
CA ALA A 43 4.21 23.25 5.77
C ALA A 43 3.35 22.45 4.79
N THR A 44 2.50 23.16 4.00
CA THR A 44 1.66 22.51 2.98
C THR A 44 2.47 21.96 1.82
N GLU A 45 3.53 22.62 1.45
CA GLU A 45 4.40 22.22 0.33
C GLU A 45 5.38 21.11 0.74
N GLN A 46 5.76 21.06 2.01
CA GLN A 46 6.80 20.13 2.52
C GLN A 46 6.25 18.91 3.24
N ILE A 47 4.97 18.91 3.65
CA ILE A 47 4.35 17.81 4.41
C ILE A 47 3.21 17.20 3.60
N GLY A 48 3.27 15.88 3.39
CA GLY A 48 2.29 15.14 2.60
C GLY A 48 2.60 15.16 1.10
N THR A 49 3.88 15.16 0.76
CA THR A 49 4.36 15.05 -0.64
C THR A 49 4.17 13.65 -1.19
N SER A 50 3.92 12.67 -0.34
CA SER A 50 3.70 11.25 -0.64
C SER A 50 2.43 10.73 0.05
N LEU A 51 1.85 9.66 -0.49
CA LEU A 51 0.79 8.88 0.16
C LEU A 51 1.35 7.79 1.09
N ASP A 52 2.65 7.77 1.34
CA ASP A 52 3.28 6.90 2.32
C ASP A 52 3.20 7.53 3.71
N LEU A 53 2.69 6.75 4.67
CA LEU A 53 2.47 7.18 6.05
C LEU A 53 3.79 7.54 6.74
N ASP A 54 4.80 6.69 6.60
CA ASP A 54 6.09 6.84 7.30
C ASP A 54 6.87 8.02 6.72
N VAL A 55 6.82 8.20 5.39
CA VAL A 55 7.38 9.37 4.71
C VAL A 55 6.72 10.66 5.17
N THR A 56 5.38 10.70 5.23
CA THR A 56 4.63 11.90 5.66
C THR A 56 4.92 12.27 7.11
N CYS A 57 5.01 11.27 8.00
CA CYS A 57 5.39 11.50 9.40
C CYS A 57 6.84 12.00 9.53
N ALA A 58 7.77 11.47 8.74
CA ALA A 58 9.15 11.93 8.72
C ALA A 58 9.28 13.36 8.16
N GLU A 59 8.46 13.74 7.19
CA GLU A 59 8.38 15.12 6.67
C GLU A 59 7.92 16.09 7.76
N LEU A 60 6.89 15.71 8.55
CA LEU A 60 6.43 16.52 9.68
C LEU A 60 7.53 16.69 10.73
N ALA A 61 8.22 15.63 11.13
CA ALA A 61 9.30 15.70 12.11
C ALA A 61 10.45 16.58 11.61
N ARG A 62 10.87 16.41 10.35
CA ARG A 62 11.92 17.26 9.71
C ARG A 62 11.48 18.71 9.55
N PHE A 63 10.22 18.97 9.28
CA PHE A 63 9.69 20.35 9.24
C PHE A 63 9.76 21.00 10.61
N ALA A 64 9.46 20.27 11.68
CA ALA A 64 9.46 20.78 13.04
C ALA A 64 10.88 21.08 13.59
N VAL A 65 11.88 20.31 13.17
CA VAL A 65 13.29 20.49 13.57
C VAL A 65 14.07 21.15 12.43
N PRO A 66 14.86 22.22 12.67
CA PRO A 66 15.06 22.93 13.92
C PRO A 66 14.11 24.13 14.14
N ARG A 67 13.02 24.26 13.38
CA ARG A 67 12.15 25.45 13.37
C ARG A 67 11.50 25.73 14.73
N PHE A 68 10.98 24.68 15.36
CA PHE A 68 10.24 24.79 16.63
C PHE A 68 10.96 24.12 17.79
N ALA A 69 11.75 23.09 17.53
CA ALA A 69 12.34 22.26 18.56
C ALA A 69 13.69 21.68 18.14
N ASP A 70 14.44 21.16 19.10
CA ASP A 70 15.71 20.49 18.87
C ASP A 70 15.49 18.97 18.61
N LEU A 71 14.33 18.45 19.01
CA LEU A 71 13.92 17.06 18.80
C LEU A 71 12.40 17.01 18.59
N ALA A 72 11.97 16.22 17.60
CA ALA A 72 10.57 15.97 17.27
C ALA A 72 10.32 14.47 17.10
N SER A 73 9.21 13.99 17.67
CA SER A 73 8.71 12.62 17.51
C SER A 73 7.27 12.63 17.03
N VAL A 74 6.95 11.77 16.07
CA VAL A 74 5.59 11.54 15.59
C VAL A 74 5.15 10.13 15.93
N GLU A 75 4.02 10.02 16.59
CA GLU A 75 3.42 8.75 16.98
C GLU A 75 1.98 8.67 16.50
N ILE A 76 1.61 7.53 15.91
CA ILE A 76 0.31 7.31 15.28
C ILE A 76 -0.45 6.23 16.06
N LEU A 77 -1.74 6.48 16.32
CA LEU A 77 -2.64 5.53 16.95
C LEU A 77 -3.08 4.43 15.97
N PRO A 78 -3.37 3.20 16.47
CA PRO A 78 -3.91 2.15 15.61
C PRO A 78 -5.22 2.58 14.94
N PRO A 79 -5.54 2.02 13.76
CA PRO A 79 -6.78 2.33 13.04
C PRO A 79 -8.05 2.10 13.85
N GLU A 80 -8.03 1.09 14.72
CA GLU A 80 -9.17 0.64 15.52
C GLU A 80 -9.35 1.42 16.83
N ALA A 81 -8.36 2.20 17.22
CA ALA A 81 -8.40 2.98 18.44
C ALA A 81 -9.27 4.21 18.23
N LEU A 82 -10.57 4.09 18.36
CA LEU A 82 -11.61 5.10 18.62
C LEU A 82 -12.65 5.34 17.50
N PRO A 83 -13.87 4.82 17.68
CA PRO A 83 -15.08 5.50 17.19
C PRO A 83 -15.23 6.83 17.93
N ALA A 84 -15.67 7.87 17.21
CA ALA A 84 -15.99 9.17 17.81
C ALA A 84 -16.96 8.99 18.99
N GLY A 85 -16.52 9.31 20.21
CA GLY A 85 -17.38 9.33 21.40
C GLY A 85 -17.14 8.26 22.45
N LEU A 86 -16.17 7.34 22.29
CA LEU A 86 -15.83 6.39 23.36
C LEU A 86 -14.64 6.89 24.20
N THR A 87 -14.87 6.96 25.49
CA THR A 87 -13.85 7.08 26.53
C THR A 87 -12.87 5.90 26.39
N VAL A 88 -11.60 6.23 26.43
CA VAL A 88 -10.47 5.31 26.45
C VAL A 88 -10.77 4.13 27.37
N GLY A 89 -10.73 2.92 26.83
CA GLY A 89 -10.82 1.69 27.63
C GLY A 89 -9.69 1.68 28.68
N THR A 90 -9.90 0.98 29.79
CA THR A 90 -9.01 0.91 30.96
C THR A 90 -7.62 0.28 30.72
N GLY A 91 -7.17 0.15 29.45
CA GLY A 91 -5.86 -0.36 29.07
C GLY A 91 -4.87 0.74 28.67
N PRO A 92 -3.57 0.52 28.83
CA PRO A 92 -2.55 1.48 28.40
C PRO A 92 -2.66 1.74 26.90
N LEU A 93 -2.72 3.02 26.50
CA LEU A 93 -2.75 3.45 25.13
C LEU A 93 -1.46 3.00 24.42
N ARG A 94 -1.64 2.35 23.27
CA ARG A 94 -0.53 1.97 22.38
C ARG A 94 -0.49 2.94 21.21
N ALA A 95 0.68 3.45 20.90
CA ALA A 95 0.94 4.23 19.71
C ALA A 95 2.11 3.62 18.93
N ARG A 96 2.10 3.75 17.61
CA ARG A 96 3.24 3.37 16.77
C ARG A 96 4.16 4.57 16.65
N HIS A 97 5.40 4.42 17.09
CA HIS A 97 6.43 5.42 16.84
C HIS A 97 6.81 5.39 15.36
N THR A 98 6.51 6.47 14.64
CA THR A 98 6.62 6.48 13.18
C THR A 98 7.79 7.33 12.68
N ALA A 99 8.12 8.43 13.38
CA ALA A 99 9.22 9.28 12.98
C ALA A 99 9.90 9.95 14.18
N LEU A 100 11.22 10.11 14.09
CA LEU A 100 12.05 10.83 15.04
C LEU A 100 13.06 11.69 14.27
N GLU A 101 13.15 12.96 14.59
CA GLU A 101 14.16 13.88 14.04
C GLU A 101 14.79 14.68 15.17
N ALA A 102 16.09 14.91 15.08
CA ALA A 102 16.85 15.66 16.08
C ALA A 102 17.95 16.50 15.43
N VAL A 103 18.30 17.61 16.06
CA VAL A 103 19.51 18.37 15.65
C VAL A 103 20.76 17.52 15.81
N PRO A 104 21.84 17.77 15.01
CA PRO A 104 23.03 16.91 14.98
C PRO A 104 23.66 16.64 16.35
N GLY A 105 23.59 17.58 17.28
CA GLY A 105 24.13 17.44 18.64
C GLY A 105 23.38 16.46 19.54
N LEU A 106 22.11 16.19 19.24
CA LEU A 106 21.26 15.28 20.04
C LEU A 106 21.11 13.89 19.38
N ARG A 107 21.43 13.75 18.09
CA ARG A 107 21.28 12.48 17.35
C ARG A 107 22.07 11.31 17.95
N HIS A 108 23.21 11.56 18.60
CA HIS A 108 24.06 10.52 19.18
C HIS A 108 23.52 9.93 20.50
N GLY A 109 22.53 10.57 21.12
CA GLY A 109 21.90 10.12 22.37
C GLY A 109 20.49 9.58 22.22
N VAL A 110 19.93 9.64 21.01
CA VAL A 110 18.56 9.21 20.72
C VAL A 110 18.63 8.08 19.70
N GLU A 111 18.60 6.84 20.17
CA GLU A 111 18.46 5.69 19.29
C GLU A 111 17.02 5.68 18.72
N PRO A 112 16.86 5.55 17.37
CA PRO A 112 15.54 5.30 16.81
C PRO A 112 15.02 3.98 17.41
N PRO A 113 13.71 3.87 17.66
CA PRO A 113 13.15 2.63 18.18
C PRO A 113 13.48 1.50 17.20
N SER A 114 13.92 0.37 17.73
CA SER A 114 14.15 -0.85 16.95
C SER A 114 12.86 -1.21 16.19
N PRO A 115 12.94 -1.78 14.97
CA PRO A 115 11.77 -2.27 14.23
C PRO A 115 10.90 -3.23 15.05
N ALA A 116 11.47 -3.93 16.03
CA ALA A 116 10.76 -4.80 16.97
C ALA A 116 9.91 -4.04 18.02
N ALA A 117 10.10 -2.75 18.18
CA ALA A 117 9.39 -1.87 19.11
C ALA A 117 8.42 -0.92 18.39
N GLU A 118 7.77 -1.37 17.32
CA GLU A 118 6.82 -0.57 16.55
C GLU A 118 5.70 0.03 17.40
N TRP A 119 5.23 -0.68 18.40
CA TRP A 119 4.14 -0.30 19.29
C TRP A 119 4.66 0.02 20.68
N VAL A 120 4.60 1.30 21.04
CA VAL A 120 5.03 1.79 22.35
C VAL A 120 3.83 2.01 23.28
N ARG A 121 4.06 1.81 24.57
CA ARG A 121 3.09 2.13 25.62
C ARG A 121 3.58 3.36 26.38
N HIS A 122 2.68 4.27 26.71
CA HIS A 122 2.98 5.44 27.50
C HIS A 122 2.64 5.21 28.97
N ARG A 123 3.54 5.68 29.85
CA ARG A 123 3.26 5.66 31.29
C ARG A 123 2.10 6.60 31.60
N PRO A 124 1.14 6.20 32.45
CA PRO A 124 0.09 7.09 32.91
C PRO A 124 0.67 8.39 33.50
N GLY A 125 0.14 9.52 33.10
CA GLY A 125 0.56 10.83 33.60
C GLY A 125 1.76 11.45 32.90
N CYS A 126 2.43 10.77 31.94
CA CYS A 126 3.44 11.43 31.09
C CYS A 126 2.81 12.41 30.11
N PRO A 127 3.56 13.40 29.57
CA PRO A 127 3.05 14.41 28.64
C PRO A 127 2.28 13.84 27.47
N THR A 128 2.80 12.79 26.84
CA THR A 128 2.18 12.12 25.69
C THR A 128 0.88 11.42 26.08
N ALA A 129 0.85 10.69 27.20
CA ALA A 129 -0.37 10.06 27.69
C ALA A 129 -1.46 11.08 28.01
N GLN A 130 -1.12 12.19 28.67
CA GLN A 130 -2.06 13.27 28.97
C GLN A 130 -2.63 13.92 27.72
N CYS A 131 -1.81 14.13 26.67
CA CYS A 131 -2.26 14.63 25.38
C CYS A 131 -3.20 13.64 24.69
N LEU A 132 -2.85 12.34 24.69
CA LEU A 132 -3.67 11.28 24.09
C LEU A 132 -5.02 11.12 24.81
N GLU A 133 -5.04 11.18 26.14
CA GLU A 133 -6.24 11.04 26.96
C GLU A 133 -7.19 12.25 26.85
N SER A 134 -6.62 13.47 26.90
CA SER A 134 -7.41 14.71 26.86
C SER A 134 -7.73 15.15 25.43
N GLY A 135 -6.93 14.73 24.46
CA GLY A 135 -6.94 15.24 23.09
C GLY A 135 -6.61 16.74 23.00
N ARG A 136 -5.90 17.29 23.97
CA ARG A 136 -5.46 18.70 24.01
C ARG A 136 -3.95 18.77 24.05
N ALA A 137 -3.40 19.87 23.56
CA ALA A 137 -1.98 20.11 23.68
C ALA A 137 -1.56 20.14 25.18
N PHE A 138 -0.41 19.55 25.44
CA PHE A 138 0.22 19.50 26.75
C PHE A 138 1.55 20.23 26.69
N LEU A 139 1.77 21.13 27.61
CA LEU A 139 3.03 21.84 27.83
C LEU A 139 3.57 21.46 29.19
N GLY A 140 4.84 21.04 29.25
CA GLY A 140 5.47 20.60 30.48
C GLY A 140 6.98 20.46 30.34
N GLU A 141 7.57 19.71 31.25
CA GLU A 141 9.00 19.41 31.26
C GLU A 141 9.24 17.90 31.11
N ALA A 142 10.33 17.53 30.46
CA ALA A 142 10.78 16.15 30.40
C ALA A 142 11.11 15.67 31.82
N GLY A 143 10.47 14.58 32.23
CA GLY A 143 10.73 13.96 33.53
C GLY A 143 12.14 13.36 33.62
N PRO A 144 12.67 13.14 34.84
CA PRO A 144 13.91 12.38 35.01
C PRO A 144 13.68 10.95 34.50
N GLY A 145 14.52 10.50 33.58
CA GLY A 145 14.45 9.15 33.02
C GLY A 145 14.50 8.11 34.15
N SER A 146 13.38 7.49 34.48
CA SER A 146 13.37 6.37 35.41
C SER A 146 13.90 5.14 34.63
N GLN A 147 15.08 4.65 35.01
CA GLN A 147 15.53 3.31 34.65
C GLN A 147 14.47 2.33 35.15
N GLY A 148 13.72 1.72 34.22
CA GLY A 148 12.65 0.80 34.55
C GLY A 148 13.21 -0.53 35.03
N ASP A 149 13.00 -0.88 36.28
CA ASP A 149 13.01 -2.24 36.76
C ASP A 149 11.80 -2.96 36.15
N GLY A 150 12.01 -3.80 35.16
CA GLY A 150 10.92 -4.62 34.62
C GLY A 150 11.22 -5.19 33.24
N ALA A 151 11.79 -6.38 33.22
CA ALA A 151 11.90 -7.18 32.02
C ALA A 151 10.50 -7.45 31.43
N GLY A 152 10.23 -6.97 30.22
CA GLY A 152 9.14 -7.45 29.39
C GLY A 152 8.07 -6.48 28.92
N GLU A 153 8.07 -5.20 29.32
CA GLU A 153 7.10 -4.23 28.80
C GLU A 153 7.82 -3.11 28.03
N ASN A 154 7.52 -2.97 26.73
CA ASN A 154 7.98 -1.87 25.89
C ASN A 154 7.27 -0.56 26.27
N TRP A 155 7.76 0.10 27.31
CA TRP A 155 7.40 1.48 27.62
C TRP A 155 8.21 2.40 26.72
N SER A 156 7.56 3.39 26.09
CA SER A 156 8.27 4.47 25.41
C SER A 156 9.21 5.13 26.41
N CYS A 157 10.50 5.21 26.07
CA CYS A 157 11.35 6.21 26.66
C CYS A 157 10.71 7.56 26.37
N GLU A 158 10.35 8.29 27.41
CA GLU A 158 9.86 9.66 27.26
C GLU A 158 10.85 10.44 26.43
N LEU A 159 10.33 11.25 25.49
CA LEU A 159 11.13 12.14 24.70
C LEU A 159 12.03 12.97 25.64
N GLY A 160 13.36 12.81 25.52
CA GLY A 160 14.29 13.50 26.41
C GLY A 160 14.59 12.81 27.74
N SER A 161 14.38 11.50 27.89
CA SER A 161 14.89 10.74 29.01
C SER A 161 16.41 10.84 29.07
N GLY A 162 16.95 11.72 29.89
CA GLY A 162 18.36 12.09 29.95
C GLY A 162 18.61 13.60 29.92
N ILE A 163 17.61 14.40 29.53
CA ILE A 163 17.63 15.86 29.53
C ILE A 163 16.54 16.33 30.52
N GLY A 164 16.72 16.05 31.82
CA GLY A 164 15.75 16.40 32.85
C GLY A 164 15.49 17.93 32.88
N GLY A 165 14.22 18.33 33.00
CA GLY A 165 13.79 19.73 33.02
C GLY A 165 13.75 20.42 31.66
N ALA A 166 13.94 19.68 30.56
CA ALA A 166 13.80 20.22 29.21
C ALA A 166 12.31 20.50 28.89
N PRO A 167 11.98 21.66 28.31
CA PRO A 167 10.62 21.96 27.90
C PRO A 167 10.12 21.00 26.81
N VAL A 168 8.92 20.45 27.04
CA VAL A 168 8.24 19.54 26.12
C VAL A 168 6.88 20.10 25.75
N LEU A 169 6.56 20.14 24.46
CA LEU A 169 5.23 20.41 23.93
C LEU A 169 4.74 19.18 23.20
N VAL A 170 3.59 18.65 23.60
CA VAL A 170 2.91 17.55 22.89
C VAL A 170 1.60 18.09 22.33
N VAL A 171 1.44 18.00 21.00
CA VAL A 171 0.22 18.44 20.33
C VAL A 171 -0.50 17.27 19.67
N PRO A 172 -1.85 17.22 19.75
CA PRO A 172 -2.61 16.16 19.11
C PRO A 172 -2.65 16.34 17.59
N LEU A 173 -2.51 15.25 16.88
CA LEU A 173 -2.76 15.16 15.44
C LEU A 173 -4.24 14.80 15.23
N ARG A 174 -5.02 15.73 14.66
CA ARG A 174 -6.47 15.56 14.49
C ARG A 174 -6.87 15.68 13.04
N ALA A 175 -7.60 14.68 12.54
CA ALA A 175 -8.22 14.71 11.22
C ALA A 175 -9.70 14.35 11.32
N GLY A 176 -10.58 15.16 10.70
CA GLY A 176 -12.01 14.93 10.75
C GLY A 176 -12.61 14.86 12.16
N GLY A 177 -12.04 15.60 13.12
CA GLY A 177 -12.47 15.57 14.53
C GLY A 177 -11.95 14.38 15.34
N ARG A 178 -11.23 13.43 14.73
CA ARG A 178 -10.66 12.24 15.38
C ARG A 178 -9.19 12.48 15.74
N LEU A 179 -8.77 11.98 16.89
CA LEU A 179 -7.38 11.92 17.26
C LEU A 179 -6.72 10.75 16.53
N ILE A 180 -5.69 11.01 15.72
CA ILE A 180 -4.97 9.98 14.94
C ILE A 180 -3.56 9.75 15.43
N GLY A 181 -3.03 10.62 16.28
CA GLY A 181 -1.68 10.53 16.80
C GLY A 181 -1.29 11.78 17.59
N VAL A 182 -0.01 11.90 17.86
CA VAL A 182 0.60 13.07 18.54
C VAL A 182 1.92 13.45 17.87
N LEU A 183 2.23 14.74 17.94
CA LEU A 183 3.55 15.30 17.66
C LEU A 183 4.13 15.78 18.99
N SER A 184 5.27 15.22 19.40
CA SER A 184 6.00 15.60 20.60
C SER A 184 7.26 16.37 20.23
N LEU A 185 7.46 17.53 20.83
CA LEU A 185 8.56 18.44 20.60
C LEU A 185 9.33 18.69 21.89
N LEU A 186 10.67 18.72 21.80
CA LEU A 186 11.54 19.01 22.93
C LEU A 186 12.57 20.09 22.58
N ARG A 187 12.78 21.06 23.47
CA ARG A 187 13.89 22.01 23.45
C ARG A 187 14.95 21.62 24.46
N SER A 188 16.20 21.52 24.02
CA SER A 188 17.29 21.06 24.87
C SER A 188 17.76 22.08 25.91
N ILE A 189 17.43 23.37 25.71
CA ILE A 189 17.81 24.49 26.59
C ILE A 189 16.71 24.72 27.61
N PRO A 190 16.94 24.49 28.92
CA PRO A 190 15.98 24.82 29.97
C PRO A 190 15.55 26.29 29.93
N GLY A 191 14.25 26.54 30.16
CA GLY A 191 13.71 27.91 30.21
C GLY A 191 13.28 28.51 28.88
N THR A 192 13.45 27.80 27.75
CA THR A 192 12.92 28.18 26.45
C THR A 192 11.48 27.64 26.30
N ALA A 193 10.49 28.34 26.84
CA ALA A 193 9.09 27.89 26.78
C ALA A 193 8.54 27.87 25.35
N PHE A 194 7.47 27.09 25.13
CA PHE A 194 6.74 27.00 23.86
C PHE A 194 5.52 27.94 23.78
N ASP A 195 5.33 28.83 24.76
CA ASP A 195 4.09 29.60 24.94
C ASP A 195 3.69 30.36 23.68
N ASP A 196 4.64 31.02 23.01
CA ASP A 196 4.41 31.77 21.79
C ASP A 196 4.23 30.89 20.53
N ASP A 197 4.81 29.69 20.54
CA ASP A 197 4.85 28.81 19.37
C ASP A 197 3.74 27.74 19.38
N ALA A 198 3.16 27.44 20.53
CA ALA A 198 2.21 26.33 20.72
C ALA A 198 1.01 26.40 19.75
N ALA A 199 0.46 27.60 19.54
CA ALA A 199 -0.67 27.79 18.62
C ALA A 199 -0.28 27.60 17.14
N LEU A 200 0.95 27.96 16.77
CA LEU A 200 1.47 27.78 15.42
C LEU A 200 1.82 26.30 15.18
N VAL A 201 2.46 25.67 16.13
CA VAL A 201 2.75 24.22 16.10
C VAL A 201 1.46 23.40 15.97
N GLN A 202 0.40 23.76 16.74
CA GLN A 202 -0.90 23.11 16.62
C GLN A 202 -1.51 23.29 15.22
N ALA A 203 -1.39 24.48 14.63
CA ALA A 203 -1.91 24.72 13.28
C ALA A 203 -1.15 23.92 12.20
N VAL A 204 0.17 23.76 12.35
CA VAL A 204 0.98 22.88 11.48
C VAL A 204 0.58 21.41 11.71
N ALA A 205 0.43 20.98 12.95
CA ALA A 205 0.02 19.63 13.31
C ALA A 205 -1.37 19.27 12.75
N ASP A 206 -2.35 20.17 12.84
CA ASP A 206 -3.70 19.99 12.28
C ASP A 206 -3.66 19.84 10.74
N ARG A 207 -2.74 20.53 10.09
CA ARG A 207 -2.58 20.45 8.65
C ARG A 207 -1.89 19.14 8.24
N ALA A 208 -0.80 18.79 8.90
CA ALA A 208 -0.10 17.53 8.71
C ALA A 208 -1.00 16.32 9.00
N ALA A 209 -1.84 16.40 10.02
CA ALA A 209 -2.76 15.33 10.38
C ALA A 209 -3.72 14.97 9.24
N ARG A 210 -4.12 15.91 8.38
CA ARG A 210 -4.94 15.61 7.20
C ARG A 210 -4.17 14.80 6.16
N SER A 211 -2.93 15.15 5.89
CA SER A 211 -2.07 14.40 4.97
C SER A 211 -1.78 13.00 5.49
N ILE A 212 -1.51 12.88 6.80
CA ILE A 212 -1.30 11.60 7.49
C ILE A 212 -2.56 10.72 7.44
N ASP A 213 -3.77 11.29 7.69
CA ASP A 213 -5.03 10.54 7.61
C ASP A 213 -5.33 10.08 6.18
N ASN A 214 -4.99 10.89 5.17
CA ASN A 214 -5.12 10.51 3.77
C ASN A 214 -4.17 9.36 3.41
N ALA A 215 -2.89 9.44 3.79
CA ALA A 215 -1.92 8.38 3.58
C ALA A 215 -2.35 7.06 4.26
N ARG A 216 -2.85 7.16 5.50
CA ARG A 216 -3.35 6.02 6.26
C ARG A 216 -4.58 5.38 5.62
N ARG A 217 -5.56 6.19 5.17
CA ARG A 217 -6.75 5.68 4.46
C ARG A 217 -6.38 5.01 3.16
N TYR A 218 -5.41 5.57 2.46
CA TYR A 218 -4.90 4.99 1.23
C TYR A 218 -4.24 3.62 1.50
N ALA A 219 -3.34 3.53 2.48
CA ALA A 219 -2.72 2.27 2.88
C ALA A 219 -3.76 1.21 3.29
N LEU A 220 -4.77 1.59 4.11
CA LEU A 220 -5.83 0.69 4.53
C LEU A 220 -6.69 0.20 3.34
N ALA A 221 -6.99 1.08 2.39
CA ALA A 221 -7.70 0.71 1.18
C ALA A 221 -6.88 -0.27 0.33
N GLN A 222 -5.56 -0.07 0.26
CA GLN A 222 -4.64 -1.01 -0.40
C GLN A 222 -4.64 -2.38 0.27
N ASP A 223 -4.49 -2.43 1.60
CA ASP A 223 -4.47 -3.68 2.36
C ASP A 223 -5.78 -4.46 2.17
N LEU A 224 -6.93 -3.78 2.28
CA LEU A 224 -8.24 -4.39 2.05
C LEU A 224 -8.40 -4.93 0.62
N THR A 225 -7.87 -4.20 -0.36
CA THR A 225 -7.92 -4.65 -1.75
C THR A 225 -7.02 -5.86 -1.96
N MET A 226 -5.81 -5.87 -1.39
CA MET A 226 -4.91 -7.03 -1.42
C MET A 226 -5.52 -8.24 -0.72
N GLU A 227 -6.20 -8.04 0.42
CA GLU A 227 -6.90 -9.11 1.14
C GLU A 227 -8.09 -9.66 0.32
N LEU A 228 -8.87 -8.78 -0.31
CA LEU A 228 -9.93 -9.17 -1.24
C LEU A 228 -9.37 -9.91 -2.47
N GLN A 229 -8.27 -9.44 -3.05
CA GLN A 229 -7.58 -10.15 -4.14
C GLN A 229 -7.12 -11.53 -3.70
N GLY A 230 -6.45 -11.63 -2.55
CA GLY A 230 -6.05 -12.92 -1.99
C GLY A 230 -7.22 -13.88 -1.78
N ALA A 231 -8.36 -13.37 -1.34
CA ALA A 231 -9.59 -14.16 -1.17
C ALA A 231 -10.26 -14.55 -2.49
N LEU A 232 -10.22 -13.67 -3.50
CA LEU A 232 -10.76 -13.91 -4.84
C LEU A 232 -9.85 -14.81 -5.69
N LEU A 233 -8.55 -14.68 -5.54
CA LEU A 233 -7.52 -15.54 -6.16
C LEU A 233 -7.28 -16.82 -5.37
N ALA A 234 -8.15 -17.09 -4.36
CA ALA A 234 -8.06 -18.24 -3.50
C ALA A 234 -7.56 -19.47 -4.23
N ASP A 235 -6.55 -20.10 -3.64
CA ASP A 235 -5.92 -21.38 -3.93
C ASP A 235 -6.25 -21.93 -5.33
N PRO A 236 -5.29 -22.10 -6.24
CA PRO A 236 -5.56 -22.61 -7.59
C PRO A 236 -6.35 -23.93 -7.61
N GLY A 237 -6.70 -24.42 -6.44
CA GLY A 237 -7.28 -25.74 -6.22
C GLY A 237 -6.17 -26.80 -6.17
N SER A 238 -6.38 -27.82 -5.38
CA SER A 238 -5.41 -28.93 -5.35
C SER A 238 -5.62 -29.79 -6.59
N PRO A 239 -4.59 -30.03 -7.42
CA PRO A 239 -4.68 -30.96 -8.55
C PRO A 239 -4.85 -32.40 -8.06
N HIS A 240 -5.03 -33.35 -8.98
CA HIS A 240 -4.84 -34.76 -8.67
C HIS A 240 -3.37 -35.02 -8.30
N ALA A 241 -3.13 -36.07 -7.51
CA ALA A 241 -1.79 -36.42 -7.01
C ALA A 241 -0.73 -36.69 -8.10
N ASN A 242 -1.19 -36.93 -9.33
CA ASN A 242 -0.35 -37.13 -10.52
C ASN A 242 0.04 -35.87 -11.28
N LEU A 243 -0.23 -34.68 -10.69
CA LEU A 243 0.10 -33.39 -11.26
C LEU A 243 0.61 -32.45 -10.15
N GLU A 244 1.81 -31.94 -10.30
CA GLU A 244 2.38 -30.90 -9.46
C GLU A 244 2.06 -29.53 -10.07
N LEU A 245 1.68 -28.55 -9.23
CA LEU A 245 1.37 -27.20 -9.64
C LEU A 245 2.12 -26.18 -8.79
N ALA A 246 2.49 -25.08 -9.42
CA ALA A 246 2.91 -23.86 -8.75
C ALA A 246 2.29 -22.66 -9.44
N SER A 247 2.00 -21.61 -8.70
CA SER A 247 1.42 -20.39 -9.26
C SER A 247 1.98 -19.13 -8.62
N ARG A 248 1.96 -18.03 -9.37
CA ARG A 248 2.30 -16.69 -8.89
C ARG A 248 1.31 -15.69 -9.45
N TYR A 249 1.00 -14.72 -8.63
CA TYR A 249 0.25 -13.54 -9.03
C TYR A 249 1.01 -12.29 -8.59
N LEU A 250 1.21 -11.35 -9.50
CA LEU A 250 1.90 -10.09 -9.27
C LEU A 250 0.96 -8.96 -9.70
N PRO A 251 0.40 -8.20 -8.77
CA PRO A 251 -0.46 -7.07 -9.11
C PRO A 251 0.35 -5.94 -9.74
N CYS A 252 -0.26 -5.23 -10.69
CA CYS A 252 0.33 -4.07 -11.35
C CYS A 252 0.26 -2.82 -10.45
N GLY A 253 1.38 -2.11 -10.35
CA GLY A 253 1.45 -0.75 -9.78
C GLY A 253 1.41 -0.67 -8.26
N THR A 254 1.46 0.59 -7.77
CA THR A 254 1.37 0.95 -6.35
C THR A 254 -0.07 1.18 -5.89
N SER A 255 -1.02 1.15 -6.82
CA SER A 255 -2.45 1.30 -6.53
C SER A 255 -3.05 -0.06 -6.26
N ALA A 256 -3.76 -0.18 -5.15
CA ALA A 256 -4.55 -1.35 -4.79
C ALA A 256 -5.73 -1.53 -5.75
N MET A 257 -5.46 -1.87 -7.00
CA MET A 257 -6.48 -2.16 -7.99
C MET A 257 -6.59 -3.67 -8.13
N VAL A 258 -7.77 -4.19 -7.93
CA VAL A 258 -8.08 -5.61 -8.18
C VAL A 258 -7.95 -5.83 -9.67
N GLY A 259 -7.18 -6.86 -10.10
CA GLY A 259 -6.99 -7.19 -11.49
C GLY A 259 -8.11 -8.01 -12.11
N GLY A 260 -8.07 -8.10 -13.43
CA GLY A 260 -8.90 -8.99 -14.23
C GLY A 260 -8.34 -10.40 -14.41
N ASP A 261 -7.09 -10.60 -14.06
CA ASP A 261 -6.34 -11.84 -14.22
C ASP A 261 -6.77 -12.93 -13.25
N TRP A 262 -6.86 -14.16 -13.71
CA TRP A 262 -7.10 -15.31 -12.84
C TRP A 262 -6.49 -16.59 -13.37
N PHE A 263 -6.29 -17.55 -12.49
CA PHE A 263 -6.06 -18.95 -12.82
C PHE A 263 -6.96 -19.86 -11.97
N GLU A 264 -7.23 -21.07 -12.45
CA GLU A 264 -8.11 -22.04 -11.81
C GLU A 264 -7.66 -23.44 -12.11
N THR A 265 -7.86 -24.35 -11.14
CA THR A 265 -7.58 -25.79 -11.30
C THR A 265 -8.85 -26.56 -10.94
N ILE A 266 -9.36 -27.34 -11.90
CA ILE A 266 -10.59 -28.10 -11.73
C ILE A 266 -10.28 -29.58 -11.87
N ARG A 267 -10.50 -30.36 -10.81
CA ARG A 267 -10.41 -31.82 -10.87
C ARG A 267 -11.59 -32.37 -11.66
N LEU A 268 -11.27 -33.20 -12.64
CA LEU A 268 -12.25 -33.95 -13.41
C LEU A 268 -12.13 -35.46 -13.14
N SER A 269 -13.11 -36.22 -13.62
CA SER A 269 -13.10 -37.68 -13.48
C SER A 269 -11.87 -38.31 -14.12
N PHE A 270 -11.48 -39.50 -13.67
CA PHE A 270 -10.38 -40.32 -14.20
C PHE A 270 -8.99 -39.68 -14.06
N GLY A 271 -8.73 -38.92 -13.00
CA GLY A 271 -7.42 -38.32 -12.74
C GLY A 271 -7.04 -37.20 -13.71
N ARG A 272 -8.00 -36.63 -14.43
CA ARG A 272 -7.80 -35.49 -15.33
C ARG A 272 -7.93 -34.19 -14.56
N THR A 273 -7.15 -33.20 -14.94
CA THR A 273 -7.17 -31.87 -14.37
C THR A 273 -7.34 -30.84 -15.49
N LEU A 274 -8.32 -29.96 -15.35
CA LEU A 274 -8.47 -28.80 -16.22
C LEU A 274 -7.75 -27.61 -15.56
N LEU A 275 -6.70 -27.13 -16.21
CA LEU A 275 -6.02 -25.88 -15.85
C LEU A 275 -6.62 -24.76 -16.68
N VAL A 276 -6.79 -23.63 -16.06
CA VAL A 276 -7.40 -22.44 -16.65
C VAL A 276 -6.54 -21.23 -16.32
N ILE A 277 -6.36 -20.39 -17.30
CA ILE A 277 -5.84 -19.03 -17.09
C ILE A 277 -6.65 -18.07 -17.96
N GLY A 278 -6.88 -16.87 -17.48
CA GLY A 278 -7.65 -15.89 -18.22
C GLY A 278 -7.41 -14.48 -17.70
N ASP A 279 -7.87 -13.52 -18.48
CA ASP A 279 -7.81 -12.10 -18.18
C ASP A 279 -9.08 -11.39 -18.68
N VAL A 280 -9.72 -10.63 -17.79
CA VAL A 280 -10.88 -9.78 -18.09
C VAL A 280 -10.40 -8.40 -18.50
N MET A 281 -10.86 -7.92 -19.65
CA MET A 281 -10.48 -6.63 -20.20
C MET A 281 -10.64 -5.48 -19.20
N GLY A 282 -9.53 -4.81 -18.87
CA GLY A 282 -9.46 -3.69 -17.93
C GLY A 282 -9.17 -4.10 -16.49
N HIS A 283 -9.13 -3.14 -15.58
CA HIS A 283 -8.71 -3.34 -14.20
C HIS A 283 -9.71 -2.72 -13.21
N GLY A 284 -9.59 -3.07 -11.93
CA GLY A 284 -10.40 -2.53 -10.86
C GLY A 284 -11.53 -3.46 -10.43
N VAL A 285 -12.35 -2.98 -9.48
CA VAL A 285 -13.40 -3.76 -8.81
C VAL A 285 -14.38 -4.38 -9.79
N GLU A 286 -14.74 -3.66 -10.86
CA GLU A 286 -15.68 -4.16 -11.87
C GLU A 286 -15.09 -5.32 -12.67
N ALA A 287 -13.78 -5.25 -13.04
CA ALA A 287 -13.11 -6.36 -13.71
C ALA A 287 -13.05 -7.60 -12.82
N ALA A 288 -12.78 -7.43 -11.52
CA ALA A 288 -12.79 -8.52 -10.55
C ALA A 288 -14.19 -9.16 -10.35
N VAL A 289 -15.24 -8.37 -10.41
CA VAL A 289 -16.62 -8.90 -10.37
C VAL A 289 -16.90 -9.78 -11.60
N ASP A 290 -16.53 -9.29 -12.79
CA ASP A 290 -16.68 -10.06 -14.04
C ASP A 290 -15.80 -11.31 -14.04
N MET A 291 -14.53 -11.21 -13.58
CA MET A 291 -13.62 -12.34 -13.39
C MET A 291 -14.25 -13.44 -12.53
N ASN A 292 -14.85 -13.05 -11.39
CA ASN A 292 -15.51 -14.02 -10.51
C ASN A 292 -16.73 -14.67 -11.18
N ALA A 293 -17.49 -13.90 -11.96
CA ALA A 293 -18.59 -14.45 -12.75
C ALA A 293 -18.12 -15.49 -13.78
N TYR A 294 -17.01 -15.20 -14.51
CA TYR A 294 -16.38 -16.15 -15.42
C TYR A 294 -15.93 -17.42 -14.72
N ARG A 295 -15.28 -17.30 -13.55
CA ARG A 295 -14.85 -18.45 -12.75
C ARG A 295 -16.00 -19.33 -12.28
N MET A 296 -17.09 -18.74 -11.80
CA MET A 296 -18.29 -19.49 -11.37
C MET A 296 -18.93 -20.23 -12.54
N LEU A 297 -19.13 -19.56 -13.68
CA LEU A 297 -19.68 -20.17 -14.89
C LEU A 297 -18.77 -21.29 -15.41
N LEU A 298 -17.46 -21.06 -15.41
CA LEU A 298 -16.47 -22.05 -15.82
C LEU A 298 -16.57 -23.33 -14.99
N ARG A 299 -16.60 -23.23 -13.66
CA ARG A 299 -16.76 -24.40 -12.77
C ARG A 299 -18.05 -25.15 -13.06
N TYR A 300 -19.14 -24.42 -13.29
CA TYR A 300 -20.43 -25.02 -13.63
C TYR A 300 -20.36 -25.79 -14.97
N VAL A 301 -19.81 -25.17 -16.02
CA VAL A 301 -19.70 -25.78 -17.34
C VAL A 301 -18.69 -26.93 -17.34
N ALA A 302 -17.55 -26.80 -16.66
CA ALA A 302 -16.52 -27.85 -16.59
C ALA A 302 -17.06 -29.12 -15.90
N ALA A 303 -17.99 -28.99 -14.96
CA ALA A 303 -18.63 -30.15 -14.30
C ALA A 303 -19.43 -31.04 -15.29
N THR A 304 -19.74 -30.57 -16.50
CA THR A 304 -20.41 -31.35 -17.55
C THR A 304 -19.48 -32.28 -18.34
N ASP A 305 -18.19 -32.27 -18.03
CA ASP A 305 -17.16 -33.13 -18.66
C ASP A 305 -17.02 -32.95 -20.19
N LEU A 306 -17.31 -31.75 -20.67
CA LEU A 306 -17.16 -31.37 -22.07
C LEU A 306 -15.68 -31.18 -22.43
N PRO A 307 -15.29 -31.38 -23.71
CA PRO A 307 -13.93 -31.03 -24.16
C PRO A 307 -13.71 -29.52 -24.15
N PRO A 308 -12.44 -29.02 -23.96
CA PRO A 308 -12.11 -27.61 -23.73
C PRO A 308 -12.77 -26.60 -24.72
N HIS A 309 -12.74 -26.88 -26.01
CA HIS A 309 -13.34 -26.00 -27.01
C HIS A 309 -14.87 -25.86 -26.88
N ARG A 310 -15.55 -26.90 -26.37
CA ARG A 310 -16.99 -26.81 -26.09
C ARG A 310 -17.28 -26.09 -24.78
N ILE A 311 -16.40 -26.21 -23.80
CA ILE A 311 -16.49 -25.40 -22.57
C ILE A 311 -16.40 -23.91 -22.93
N LEU A 312 -15.40 -23.51 -23.71
CA LEU A 312 -15.27 -22.10 -24.16
C LEU A 312 -16.52 -21.63 -24.92
N ARG A 313 -17.04 -22.44 -25.86
CA ARG A 313 -18.25 -22.09 -26.61
C ARG A 313 -19.46 -21.88 -25.71
N GLN A 314 -19.63 -22.73 -24.70
CA GLN A 314 -20.75 -22.61 -23.76
C GLN A 314 -20.58 -21.39 -22.85
N LEU A 315 -19.37 -21.10 -22.40
CA LEU A 315 -19.03 -19.88 -21.64
C LEU A 315 -19.35 -18.64 -22.46
N ASP A 316 -18.85 -18.54 -23.69
CA ASP A 316 -19.09 -17.41 -24.58
C ASP A 316 -20.59 -17.19 -24.82
N HIS A 317 -21.35 -18.28 -25.04
CA HIS A 317 -22.78 -18.18 -25.20
C HIS A 317 -23.50 -17.64 -23.94
N LEU A 318 -23.10 -18.07 -22.76
CA LEU A 318 -23.70 -17.62 -21.50
C LEU A 318 -23.34 -16.17 -21.17
N THR A 319 -22.10 -15.77 -21.41
CA THR A 319 -21.61 -14.42 -21.08
C THR A 319 -22.04 -13.37 -22.12
N SER A 320 -22.13 -13.73 -23.39
CA SER A 320 -22.61 -12.82 -24.47
C SER A 320 -24.09 -12.44 -24.37
N GLN A 321 -24.86 -13.12 -23.52
CA GLN A 321 -26.28 -12.76 -23.25
C GLN A 321 -26.42 -11.60 -22.25
N SER A 322 -25.34 -11.19 -21.61
CA SER A 322 -25.30 -10.11 -20.62
C SER A 322 -24.55 -8.90 -21.20
N ASP A 323 -25.26 -7.81 -21.44
CA ASP A 323 -24.65 -6.55 -21.90
C ASP A 323 -23.69 -5.92 -20.85
N ALA A 324 -23.64 -6.46 -19.65
CA ALA A 324 -22.85 -5.95 -18.54
C ALA A 324 -21.49 -6.64 -18.38
N THR A 325 -21.26 -7.78 -19.05
CA THR A 325 -20.02 -8.57 -18.85
C THR A 325 -18.95 -8.13 -19.85
N ARG A 326 -17.77 -7.76 -19.35
CA ARG A 326 -16.62 -7.39 -20.19
C ARG A 326 -16.08 -8.62 -20.92
N PRO A 327 -15.55 -8.46 -22.15
CA PRO A 327 -14.83 -9.53 -22.81
C PRO A 327 -13.63 -10.02 -21.98
N ALA A 328 -13.32 -11.31 -22.09
CA ALA A 328 -12.19 -11.91 -21.40
C ALA A 328 -11.39 -12.82 -22.33
N THR A 329 -10.06 -12.82 -22.17
CA THR A 329 -9.22 -13.87 -22.76
C THR A 329 -9.22 -15.09 -21.85
N CYS A 330 -9.14 -16.30 -22.42
CA CYS A 330 -9.13 -17.53 -21.63
C CYS A 330 -8.41 -18.66 -22.36
N LEU A 331 -7.52 -19.36 -21.67
CA LEU A 331 -6.88 -20.58 -22.14
C LEU A 331 -7.26 -21.72 -21.23
N LEU A 332 -7.76 -22.80 -21.81
CA LEU A 332 -8.06 -24.05 -21.14
C LEU A 332 -7.03 -25.12 -21.54
N ALA A 333 -6.46 -25.79 -20.54
CA ALA A 333 -5.51 -26.90 -20.72
C ALA A 333 -6.02 -28.13 -19.94
N LEU A 334 -6.60 -29.09 -20.64
CA LEU A 334 -7.03 -30.37 -20.07
C LEU A 334 -5.86 -31.35 -20.04
N VAL A 335 -5.28 -31.53 -18.86
CA VAL A 335 -4.16 -32.46 -18.62
C VAL A 335 -4.70 -33.86 -18.32
N GLU A 336 -4.23 -34.84 -19.06
CA GLU A 336 -4.51 -36.29 -18.94
C GLU A 336 -3.19 -37.04 -18.66
N PRO A 337 -2.70 -37.06 -17.43
CA PRO A 337 -1.38 -37.64 -17.11
C PRO A 337 -1.23 -39.09 -17.57
N ALA A 338 -2.23 -39.92 -17.33
CA ALA A 338 -2.22 -41.33 -17.76
C ALA A 338 -2.08 -41.56 -19.28
N ARG A 339 -2.25 -40.51 -20.07
CA ARG A 339 -2.14 -40.54 -21.54
C ARG A 339 -1.02 -39.67 -22.07
N HIS A 340 -0.20 -39.09 -21.18
CA HIS A 340 0.90 -38.18 -21.52
C HIS A 340 0.46 -37.08 -22.52
N ARG A 341 -0.73 -36.50 -22.31
CA ARG A 341 -1.26 -35.51 -23.25
C ARG A 341 -1.95 -34.35 -22.52
N CYS A 342 -1.94 -33.21 -23.19
CA CYS A 342 -2.71 -32.04 -22.81
C CYS A 342 -3.51 -31.55 -24.01
N THR A 343 -4.81 -31.29 -23.81
CA THR A 343 -5.72 -30.75 -24.83
C THR A 343 -5.98 -29.28 -24.54
N PHE A 344 -5.66 -28.41 -25.49
CA PHE A 344 -5.81 -26.96 -25.35
C PHE A 344 -6.96 -26.42 -26.18
N ALA A 345 -7.56 -25.34 -25.68
CA ALA A 345 -8.43 -24.45 -26.43
C ALA A 345 -8.24 -23.01 -25.92
N SER A 346 -8.18 -22.03 -26.83
CA SER A 346 -7.91 -20.63 -26.52
C SER A 346 -9.00 -19.72 -27.04
N ALA A 347 -9.39 -18.76 -26.20
CA ALA A 347 -10.26 -17.61 -26.50
C ALA A 347 -9.45 -16.33 -26.38
N GLY A 348 -8.75 -15.91 -27.42
CA GLY A 348 -7.96 -14.67 -27.44
C GLY A 348 -6.71 -14.64 -26.56
N HIS A 349 -6.35 -15.75 -25.90
CA HIS A 349 -5.30 -15.80 -24.89
C HIS A 349 -3.92 -16.14 -25.48
N PRO A 350 -2.80 -15.62 -24.89
CA PRO A 350 -1.46 -15.96 -25.31
C PRO A 350 -1.17 -17.48 -25.35
N PRO A 351 -0.27 -17.96 -26.26
CA PRO A 351 0.04 -19.37 -26.35
C PRO A 351 0.83 -19.86 -25.13
N PRO A 352 0.57 -21.07 -24.63
CA PRO A 352 1.32 -21.64 -23.54
C PRO A 352 2.75 -21.98 -23.93
N THR A 353 3.67 -22.00 -22.96
CA THR A 353 5.08 -22.38 -23.15
C THR A 353 5.34 -23.75 -22.54
N LEU A 354 6.03 -24.62 -23.27
CA LEU A 354 6.52 -25.90 -22.80
C LEU A 354 8.02 -25.83 -22.54
N LEU A 355 8.41 -26.03 -21.30
CA LEU A 355 9.81 -26.14 -20.87
C LEU A 355 10.23 -27.62 -20.89
N ARG A 356 11.26 -27.94 -21.65
CA ARG A 356 11.77 -29.32 -21.80
C ARG A 356 13.10 -29.49 -21.07
N PRO A 357 13.36 -30.65 -20.46
CA PRO A 357 14.64 -30.89 -19.80
C PRO A 357 15.80 -31.01 -20.79
N ASP A 358 15.52 -31.43 -22.01
CA ASP A 358 16.52 -31.79 -23.05
C ASP A 358 16.53 -30.84 -24.26
N GLY A 359 15.63 -29.85 -24.31
CA GLY A 359 15.46 -28.91 -25.42
C GLY A 359 15.31 -27.45 -25.02
N PRO A 360 15.19 -26.53 -25.99
CA PRO A 360 14.78 -25.15 -25.71
C PRO A 360 13.31 -25.11 -25.28
N ALA A 361 12.93 -24.03 -24.62
CA ALA A 361 11.53 -23.71 -24.35
C ALA A 361 10.79 -23.50 -25.69
N GLU A 362 9.56 -23.95 -25.78
CA GLU A 362 8.74 -23.94 -27.01
C GLU A 362 7.39 -23.28 -26.72
N LEU A 363 7.00 -22.32 -27.56
CA LEU A 363 5.62 -21.81 -27.58
C LEU A 363 4.76 -22.82 -28.33
N LEU A 364 3.77 -23.37 -27.64
CA LEU A 364 2.87 -24.36 -28.24
C LEU A 364 1.88 -23.68 -29.19
N ALA A 365 1.76 -24.19 -30.40
CA ALA A 365 0.79 -23.70 -31.35
C ALA A 365 -0.62 -24.12 -30.93
N VAL A 366 -1.43 -23.15 -30.48
CA VAL A 366 -2.84 -23.34 -30.11
C VAL A 366 -3.69 -22.45 -30.98
N PRO A 367 -4.66 -22.99 -31.74
CA PRO A 367 -5.60 -22.19 -32.50
C PRO A 367 -6.38 -21.25 -31.56
N THR A 368 -6.32 -19.96 -31.82
CA THR A 368 -6.95 -18.94 -30.98
C THR A 368 -8.26 -18.47 -31.61
N GLY A 369 -9.38 -18.62 -30.87
CA GLY A 369 -10.67 -18.03 -31.19
C GLY A 369 -10.84 -16.61 -30.64
N PRO A 370 -11.99 -15.98 -30.86
CA PRO A 370 -12.29 -14.66 -30.31
C PRO A 370 -12.35 -14.70 -28.77
N PRO A 371 -12.13 -13.56 -28.07
CA PRO A 371 -12.35 -13.47 -26.63
C PRO A 371 -13.77 -13.90 -26.22
N LEU A 372 -13.91 -14.38 -24.99
CA LEU A 372 -15.21 -14.71 -24.38
C LEU A 372 -16.09 -13.46 -24.25
N GLY A 373 -17.39 -13.63 -24.27
CA GLY A 373 -18.37 -12.52 -24.18
C GLY A 373 -18.69 -11.85 -25.48
N THR A 374 -18.03 -12.22 -26.59
CA THR A 374 -18.28 -11.67 -27.92
C THR A 374 -19.43 -12.34 -28.67
N GLY A 375 -19.80 -13.56 -28.27
CA GLY A 375 -20.83 -14.37 -28.96
C GLY A 375 -20.38 -14.93 -30.33
N LEU A 376 -19.10 -14.79 -30.69
CA LEU A 376 -18.55 -15.26 -31.97
C LEU A 376 -18.05 -16.71 -31.93
N GLY A 377 -17.94 -17.30 -30.83
CA GLY A 377 -17.82 -18.68 -30.37
C GLY A 377 -17.28 -19.77 -31.28
N ASP A 378 -16.31 -19.53 -32.16
CA ASP A 378 -15.65 -20.58 -32.93
C ASP A 378 -14.29 -20.98 -32.35
N TYR A 379 -14.33 -21.95 -31.43
CA TYR A 379 -13.12 -22.45 -30.73
C TYR A 379 -12.73 -23.81 -31.25
N GLN A 380 -11.43 -24.03 -31.39
CA GLN A 380 -10.84 -25.31 -31.81
C GLN A 380 -10.00 -25.89 -30.69
N ALA A 381 -9.90 -27.22 -30.65
CA ALA A 381 -9.03 -27.92 -29.72
C ALA A 381 -7.81 -28.46 -30.44
N VAL A 382 -6.65 -28.39 -29.81
CA VAL A 382 -5.42 -29.05 -30.25
C VAL A 382 -4.86 -29.90 -29.12
N VAL A 383 -4.22 -31.00 -29.48
CA VAL A 383 -3.61 -31.94 -28.53
C VAL A 383 -2.09 -31.89 -28.69
N HIS A 384 -1.38 -31.73 -27.57
CA HIS A 384 0.05 -31.82 -27.47
C HIS A 384 0.46 -32.96 -26.51
N SER A 385 1.62 -33.56 -26.69
CA SER A 385 2.20 -34.46 -25.67
C SER A 385 2.64 -33.62 -24.45
N LEU A 386 2.48 -34.20 -23.28
CA LEU A 386 2.99 -33.67 -22.03
C LEU A 386 3.61 -34.83 -21.25
N ASP A 387 4.89 -35.01 -21.42
CA ASP A 387 5.65 -36.09 -20.80
C ASP A 387 6.06 -35.70 -19.35
N PRO A 388 6.34 -36.66 -18.47
CA PRO A 388 6.96 -36.42 -17.19
C PRO A 388 8.23 -35.56 -17.32
N GLU A 389 8.55 -34.76 -16.33
CA GLU A 389 9.66 -33.78 -16.31
C GLU A 389 9.52 -32.56 -17.24
N GLN A 390 8.58 -32.56 -18.19
CA GLN A 390 8.23 -31.33 -18.92
C GLN A 390 7.39 -30.43 -18.04
N VAL A 391 7.62 -29.12 -18.13
CA VAL A 391 6.83 -28.13 -17.40
C VAL A 391 6.02 -27.31 -18.38
N LEU A 392 4.70 -27.37 -18.23
CA LEU A 392 3.76 -26.51 -18.92
C LEU A 392 3.63 -25.19 -18.16
N LEU A 393 3.87 -24.07 -18.84
CA LEU A 393 3.74 -22.73 -18.31
C LEU A 393 2.58 -22.02 -19.00
N LEU A 394 1.59 -21.60 -18.22
CA LEU A 394 0.47 -20.73 -18.61
C LEU A 394 0.70 -19.36 -17.99
N TYR A 395 0.38 -18.28 -18.68
CA TYR A 395 0.63 -16.91 -18.21
C TYR A 395 -0.31 -15.93 -18.91
N THR A 396 -0.63 -14.83 -18.21
CA THR A 396 -1.36 -13.70 -18.78
C THR A 396 -0.41 -12.76 -19.52
N ASP A 397 -0.96 -11.90 -20.35
CA ASP A 397 -0.19 -11.00 -21.22
C ASP A 397 0.69 -10.02 -20.47
N GLY A 398 0.33 -9.61 -19.23
CA GLY A 398 1.17 -8.77 -18.38
C GLY A 398 2.59 -9.30 -18.14
N LEU A 399 2.81 -10.63 -18.27
CA LEU A 399 4.16 -11.21 -18.22
C LEU A 399 5.01 -10.81 -19.43
N VAL A 400 4.41 -10.68 -20.59
CA VAL A 400 5.08 -10.52 -21.88
C VAL A 400 4.82 -9.17 -22.54
N GLU A 401 3.68 -8.54 -22.33
CA GLU A 401 3.31 -7.29 -22.95
C GLU A 401 4.17 -6.12 -22.43
N ARG A 402 4.62 -5.30 -23.37
CA ARG A 402 5.37 -4.06 -23.10
C ARG A 402 4.94 -2.99 -24.09
N ARG A 403 4.56 -1.81 -23.60
CA ARG A 403 4.10 -0.67 -24.42
C ARG A 403 5.03 -0.27 -25.54
N THR A 404 6.31 -0.58 -25.44
CA THR A 404 7.35 -0.13 -26.37
C THR A 404 7.91 -1.23 -27.25
N GLU A 405 7.38 -2.47 -27.17
CA GLU A 405 7.93 -3.63 -27.87
C GLU A 405 6.81 -4.44 -28.55
N ASP A 406 7.14 -5.08 -29.66
CA ASP A 406 6.26 -6.00 -30.33
C ASP A 406 6.04 -7.26 -29.48
N ILE A 407 4.81 -7.74 -29.40
CA ILE A 407 4.45 -8.94 -28.65
C ILE A 407 5.25 -10.17 -29.08
N ASP A 408 5.57 -10.30 -30.37
CA ASP A 408 6.37 -11.40 -30.90
C ASP A 408 7.80 -11.39 -30.34
N ALA A 409 8.40 -10.20 -30.18
CA ALA A 409 9.73 -10.07 -29.56
C ALA A 409 9.68 -10.43 -28.06
N SER A 410 8.60 -10.10 -27.39
CA SER A 410 8.35 -10.45 -25.99
C SER A 410 8.14 -11.94 -25.81
N LEU A 411 7.34 -12.57 -26.64
CA LEU A 411 7.14 -14.03 -26.64
C LEU A 411 8.44 -14.78 -26.94
N ALA A 412 9.30 -14.23 -27.82
CA ALA A 412 10.61 -14.81 -28.10
C ALA A 412 11.55 -14.86 -26.86
N ARG A 413 11.30 -14.07 -25.81
CA ARG A 413 12.04 -14.19 -24.54
C ARG A 413 11.70 -15.46 -23.80
N LEU A 414 10.45 -15.91 -23.85
CA LEU A 414 10.04 -17.17 -23.23
C LEU A 414 10.76 -18.35 -23.84
N THR A 415 11.03 -18.35 -25.16
CA THR A 415 11.78 -19.41 -25.82
C THR A 415 13.26 -19.48 -25.41
N ARG A 416 13.77 -18.43 -24.75
CA ARG A 416 15.14 -18.36 -24.21
C ARG A 416 15.23 -18.73 -22.74
N LEU A 417 14.11 -19.07 -22.10
CA LEU A 417 14.11 -19.54 -20.74
C LEU A 417 15.03 -20.77 -20.60
N ARG A 418 15.74 -20.83 -19.47
CA ARG A 418 16.58 -21.98 -19.19
C ARG A 418 15.75 -23.25 -18.98
N ARG A 419 16.36 -24.36 -19.20
CA ARG A 419 15.77 -25.68 -18.93
C ARG A 419 15.50 -25.84 -17.43
N PRO A 420 14.43 -26.60 -17.06
CA PRO A 420 14.25 -27.04 -15.68
C PRO A 420 15.46 -27.86 -15.24
N ARG A 421 15.88 -27.72 -13.99
CA ARG A 421 16.96 -28.53 -13.43
C ARG A 421 16.39 -29.83 -12.86
N PRO A 422 17.12 -30.95 -12.92
CA PRO A 422 16.69 -32.17 -12.27
C PRO A 422 16.43 -31.95 -10.78
N GLY A 423 15.24 -32.30 -10.30
CA GLY A 423 14.85 -32.16 -8.90
C GLY A 423 14.52 -30.72 -8.47
N GLU A 424 14.43 -29.77 -9.39
CA GLU A 424 14.02 -28.39 -9.10
C GLU A 424 12.52 -28.33 -8.77
N SER A 425 12.16 -27.59 -7.73
CA SER A 425 10.76 -27.33 -7.41
C SER A 425 10.13 -26.41 -8.49
N LEU A 426 8.82 -26.54 -8.72
CA LEU A 426 8.11 -25.63 -9.62
C LEU A 426 8.11 -24.19 -9.09
N GLU A 427 8.15 -24.00 -7.76
CA GLU A 427 8.23 -22.71 -7.12
C GLU A 427 9.52 -21.97 -7.48
N ASP A 428 10.70 -22.63 -7.33
CA ASP A 428 11.99 -22.04 -7.69
C ASP A 428 12.09 -21.75 -9.20
N LEU A 429 11.48 -22.61 -10.02
CA LEU A 429 11.42 -22.39 -11.47
C LEU A 429 10.59 -21.16 -11.81
N LEU A 430 9.41 -20.98 -11.20
CA LEU A 430 8.56 -19.79 -11.40
C LEU A 430 9.26 -18.52 -10.96
N ASP A 431 9.93 -18.53 -9.81
CA ASP A 431 10.68 -17.36 -9.33
C ASP A 431 11.77 -16.97 -10.33
N HIS A 432 12.44 -17.97 -10.94
CA HIS A 432 13.40 -17.70 -12.01
C HIS A 432 12.75 -17.16 -13.29
N VAL A 433 11.60 -17.68 -13.70
CA VAL A 433 10.85 -17.20 -14.88
C VAL A 433 10.49 -15.72 -14.67
N LEU A 434 9.90 -15.41 -13.53
CA LEU A 434 9.52 -14.04 -13.18
C LEU A 434 10.72 -13.09 -13.16
N ALA A 435 11.82 -13.50 -12.52
CA ALA A 435 13.05 -12.68 -12.49
C ALA A 435 13.67 -12.43 -13.87
N THR A 436 13.40 -13.32 -14.85
CA THR A 436 13.99 -13.24 -16.19
C THR A 436 13.11 -12.48 -17.20
N VAL A 437 11.78 -12.65 -17.12
CA VAL A 437 10.84 -12.18 -18.14
C VAL A 437 10.07 -10.93 -17.71
N THR A 438 9.75 -10.82 -16.42
CA THR A 438 8.94 -9.69 -15.91
C THR A 438 9.59 -8.34 -16.23
N PRO A 439 8.84 -7.36 -16.75
CA PRO A 439 9.32 -5.99 -16.92
C PRO A 439 9.73 -5.37 -15.57
N ALA A 440 10.66 -4.41 -15.57
CA ALA A 440 11.06 -3.68 -14.36
C ALA A 440 9.88 -2.92 -13.73
N THR A 441 8.95 -2.47 -14.56
CA THR A 441 7.65 -1.88 -14.16
C THR A 441 6.58 -2.58 -15.00
N PRO A 442 5.85 -3.54 -14.43
CA PRO A 442 4.72 -4.16 -15.13
C PRO A 442 3.64 -3.11 -15.44
N ASP A 443 3.09 -3.17 -16.65
CA ASP A 443 2.01 -2.30 -17.09
C ASP A 443 0.62 -2.90 -16.79
N ASP A 444 0.56 -4.19 -16.50
CA ASP A 444 -0.65 -4.95 -16.15
C ASP A 444 -0.35 -6.02 -15.10
N ASP A 445 -1.39 -6.61 -14.53
CA ASP A 445 -1.30 -7.73 -13.61
C ASP A 445 -0.63 -8.94 -14.29
N ILE A 446 0.03 -9.76 -13.51
CA ILE A 446 0.71 -10.96 -14.00
C ILE A 446 0.22 -12.18 -13.24
N ALA A 447 -0.46 -13.08 -13.92
CA ALA A 447 -0.78 -14.40 -13.42
C ALA A 447 0.05 -15.46 -14.14
N VAL A 448 0.65 -16.38 -13.40
CA VAL A 448 1.43 -17.47 -13.95
C VAL A 448 1.10 -18.77 -13.24
N LEU A 449 0.91 -19.84 -14.01
CA LEU A 449 0.65 -21.20 -13.54
C LEU A 449 1.61 -22.17 -14.22
N ALA A 450 2.39 -22.91 -13.44
CA ALA A 450 3.25 -23.98 -13.91
C ALA A 450 2.68 -25.34 -13.51
N ALA A 451 2.75 -26.31 -14.41
CA ALA A 451 2.27 -27.67 -14.19
C ALA A 451 3.27 -28.70 -14.68
N ARG A 452 3.50 -29.78 -13.89
CA ARG A 452 4.34 -30.91 -14.22
C ARG A 452 3.63 -32.21 -13.88
N VAL A 453 3.64 -33.16 -14.83
CA VAL A 453 3.13 -34.52 -14.58
C VAL A 453 4.09 -35.26 -13.65
N VAL A 454 3.54 -35.91 -12.63
CA VAL A 454 4.26 -36.72 -11.65
C VAL A 454 3.82 -38.19 -11.83
N ASP A 455 4.79 -39.10 -11.91
CA ASP A 455 4.53 -40.53 -12.02
C ASP A 455 3.99 -41.15 -10.73
#